data_2f5189611e4ffc4908afab4efa2da8a4
#
_entry.id   2f5189611e4ffc4908afab4efa2da8a4
#
_cell.length_a   1.000
_cell.length_b   1.000
_cell.length_c   1.000
_cell.angle_alpha   90.00
_cell.angle_beta   90.00
_cell.angle_gamma   90.00
#
_symmetry.space_group_name_H-M   'P 1'
#
loop_
_entity.id
_entity.type
_entity.pdbx_description
1 polymer ?
#
loop_
_entity_poly.entity_id
_entity_poly.type
_entity_poly.pdbx_seq_one_letter_code
_entity_poly.pdbx_strand_id
1 'polypeptide(L)'
;MDFKIVTKNGKSVISADIKNLMVVGFSGKDVEKTMEHIHELEKEGVKCPSEVPVPYQCDPQIVTRKEIIDVIGPKTSGEAEYLILCHEGKFYIGIGSDHTDREMEAVSIHKSKQVCLKPCSVEFWDYEEVKDHLPQLRLISTQVVDGKEIDYQNG
;
A
#
# COMPACT_ATOMS: atom_id res chain seq x y z
N MET A 1 -17.29 -5.48 -2.85
CA MET A 1 -17.00 -4.91 -1.51
C MET A 1 -17.70 -3.56 -1.39
N ASP A 2 -18.23 -3.23 -0.20
CA ASP A 2 -18.87 -1.94 0.04
C ASP A 2 -17.86 -0.96 0.66
N PHE A 3 -17.79 0.25 0.12
CA PHE A 3 -16.92 1.31 0.58
C PHE A 3 -17.74 2.54 0.94
N LYS A 4 -17.35 3.20 2.02
CA LYS A 4 -17.93 4.47 2.45
C LYS A 4 -17.16 5.60 1.79
N ILE A 5 -17.82 6.39 0.97
CA ILE A 5 -17.23 7.56 0.32
C ILE A 5 -17.56 8.80 1.13
N VAL A 6 -16.53 9.49 1.53
CA VAL A 6 -16.60 10.74 2.28
C VAL A 6 -16.42 11.91 1.32
N THR A 7 -17.32 12.86 1.37
CA THR A 7 -17.30 14.10 0.60
C THR A 7 -17.65 15.28 1.50
N LYS A 8 -17.45 16.50 1.04
CA LYS A 8 -17.89 17.73 1.71
C LYS A 8 -19.40 17.75 2.00
N ASN A 9 -20.19 17.04 1.19
CA ASN A 9 -21.64 17.00 1.28
C ASN A 9 -22.17 15.85 2.14
N GLY A 10 -21.28 15.02 2.68
CA GLY A 10 -21.66 13.89 3.54
C GLY A 10 -21.03 12.57 3.12
N LYS A 11 -21.61 11.48 3.59
CA LYS A 11 -21.11 10.12 3.32
C LYS A 11 -22.11 9.34 2.48
N SER A 12 -21.62 8.57 1.53
CA SER A 12 -22.38 7.62 0.73
C SER A 12 -21.73 6.25 0.74
N VAL A 13 -22.41 5.23 0.25
CA VAL A 13 -21.85 3.88 0.11
C VAL A 13 -21.87 3.50 -1.36
N ILE A 14 -20.76 2.96 -1.83
CA ILE A 14 -20.66 2.35 -3.16
C ILE A 14 -20.32 0.87 -2.98
N SER A 15 -20.81 0.02 -3.90
CA SER A 15 -20.43 -1.39 -3.97
C SER A 15 -19.55 -1.57 -5.19
N ALA A 16 -18.29 -1.92 -4.97
CA ALA A 16 -17.32 -2.14 -6.04
C ALA A 16 -16.84 -3.60 -6.06
N ASP A 17 -16.79 -4.16 -7.25
CA ASP A 17 -16.13 -5.42 -7.54
C ASP A 17 -14.67 -5.15 -7.93
N ILE A 18 -13.73 -5.59 -7.11
CA ILE A 18 -12.31 -5.37 -7.36
C ILE A 18 -11.82 -6.40 -8.36
N LYS A 19 -11.74 -6.00 -9.62
CA LYS A 19 -11.34 -6.87 -10.74
C LYS A 19 -9.83 -6.88 -10.97
N ASN A 20 -9.16 -5.82 -10.60
CA ASN A 20 -7.72 -5.66 -10.77
C ASN A 20 -7.11 -5.08 -9.51
N LEU A 21 -5.96 -5.59 -9.14
CA LEU A 21 -5.11 -5.03 -8.09
C LEU A 21 -3.74 -4.73 -8.69
N MET A 22 -3.35 -3.48 -8.62
CA MET A 22 -2.03 -3.03 -9.04
C MET A 22 -1.30 -2.48 -7.83
N VAL A 23 -0.20 -3.11 -7.45
CA VAL A 23 0.69 -2.61 -6.41
C VAL A 23 1.83 -1.88 -7.09
N VAL A 24 2.06 -0.61 -6.73
CA VAL A 24 3.08 0.21 -7.37
C VAL A 24 4.29 0.32 -6.46
N GLY A 25 5.35 -0.38 -6.82
CA GLY A 25 6.61 -0.31 -6.09
C GLY A 25 7.49 0.84 -6.55
N PHE A 26 8.38 1.30 -5.65
CA PHE A 26 9.33 2.38 -5.91
C PHE A 26 8.68 3.68 -6.38
N SER A 27 7.52 4.00 -5.81
CA SER A 27 6.72 5.18 -6.15
C SER A 27 6.96 6.38 -5.23
N GLY A 28 8.03 6.36 -4.45
CA GLY A 28 8.38 7.44 -3.53
C GLY A 28 8.49 8.79 -4.22
N LYS A 29 7.97 9.84 -3.58
CA LYS A 29 8.02 11.22 -4.08
C LYS A 29 9.45 11.75 -4.23
N ASP A 30 10.35 11.28 -3.37
CA ASP A 30 11.77 11.57 -3.39
C ASP A 30 12.51 10.49 -4.20
N VAL A 31 12.81 10.86 -5.45
CA VAL A 31 13.48 9.94 -6.40
C VAL A 31 14.88 9.55 -5.92
N GLU A 32 15.61 10.46 -5.25
CA GLU A 32 16.96 10.19 -4.74
C GLU A 32 16.91 9.11 -3.66
N LYS A 33 16.01 9.26 -2.68
CA LYS A 33 15.79 8.22 -1.64
C LYS A 33 15.30 6.90 -2.22
N THR A 34 14.46 6.96 -3.25
CA THR A 34 14.00 5.74 -3.94
C THR A 34 15.18 5.01 -4.59
N MET A 35 16.09 5.74 -5.23
CA MET A 35 17.29 5.15 -5.83
C MET A 35 18.28 4.63 -4.79
N GLU A 36 18.45 5.32 -3.66
CA GLU A 36 19.25 4.83 -2.54
C GLU A 36 18.74 3.48 -2.02
N HIS A 37 17.42 3.37 -1.82
CA HIS A 37 16.78 2.12 -1.40
C HIS A 37 16.98 0.99 -2.42
N ILE A 38 16.86 1.28 -3.72
CA ILE A 38 17.16 0.32 -4.78
C ILE A 38 18.60 -0.20 -4.67
N HIS A 39 19.57 0.69 -4.50
CA HIS A 39 20.97 0.31 -4.36
C HIS A 39 21.24 -0.52 -3.09
N GLU A 40 20.50 -0.28 -2.01
CA GLU A 40 20.58 -1.12 -0.80
C GLU A 40 20.07 -2.54 -1.06
N LEU A 41 18.91 -2.68 -1.70
CA LEU A 41 18.35 -3.97 -2.08
C LEU A 41 19.28 -4.74 -3.04
N GLU A 42 19.89 -4.06 -4.00
CA GLU A 42 20.86 -4.68 -4.91
C GLU A 42 22.10 -5.22 -4.16
N LYS A 43 22.59 -4.51 -3.14
CA LYS A 43 23.70 -4.99 -2.28
C LYS A 43 23.30 -6.24 -1.50
N GLU A 44 22.03 -6.39 -1.16
CA GLU A 44 21.47 -7.58 -0.51
C GLU A 44 21.19 -8.72 -1.51
N GLY A 45 21.48 -8.51 -2.80
CA GLY A 45 21.29 -9.50 -3.85
C GLY A 45 19.87 -9.55 -4.45
N VAL A 46 19.04 -8.58 -4.13
CA VAL A 46 17.70 -8.45 -4.73
C VAL A 46 17.84 -7.92 -6.15
N LYS A 47 17.19 -8.59 -7.10
CA LYS A 47 17.14 -8.12 -8.48
C LYS A 47 16.13 -6.98 -8.62
N CYS A 48 16.61 -5.76 -8.64
CA CYS A 48 15.79 -4.58 -8.79
C CYS A 48 15.43 -4.27 -10.24
N PRO A 49 14.32 -3.54 -10.49
CA PRO A 49 13.93 -3.10 -11.82
C PRO A 49 14.85 -1.99 -12.34
N SER A 50 15.00 -1.90 -13.67
CA SER A 50 15.78 -0.85 -14.34
C SER A 50 15.05 0.49 -14.45
N GLU A 51 13.75 0.49 -14.27
CA GLU A 51 12.89 1.69 -14.36
C GLU A 51 11.91 1.72 -13.20
N VAL A 52 11.62 2.91 -12.69
CA VAL A 52 10.69 3.15 -11.59
C VAL A 52 9.74 4.29 -11.95
N PRO A 53 8.49 4.29 -11.43
CA PRO A 53 7.87 3.28 -10.56
C PRO A 53 7.47 2.00 -11.33
N VAL A 54 7.35 0.88 -10.61
CA VAL A 54 6.98 -0.41 -11.21
C VAL A 54 5.60 -0.87 -10.74
N PRO A 55 4.65 -1.07 -11.65
CA PRO A 55 3.38 -1.68 -11.33
C PRO A 55 3.50 -3.22 -11.29
N TYR A 56 3.07 -3.82 -10.18
CA TYR A 56 2.95 -5.26 -10.00
C TYR A 56 1.47 -5.66 -9.98
N GLN A 57 1.03 -6.37 -11.01
CA GLN A 57 -0.34 -6.88 -11.03
C GLN A 57 -0.45 -8.08 -10.08
N CYS A 58 -1.35 -7.98 -9.11
CA CYS A 58 -1.63 -9.02 -8.14
C CYS A 58 -3.08 -9.50 -8.26
N ASP A 59 -3.37 -10.67 -7.67
CA ASP A 59 -4.72 -11.18 -7.59
C ASP A 59 -5.57 -10.29 -6.68
N PRO A 60 -6.70 -9.75 -7.14
CA PRO A 60 -7.56 -8.90 -6.32
C PRO A 60 -8.17 -9.63 -5.11
N GLN A 61 -8.16 -10.96 -5.07
CA GLN A 61 -8.66 -11.74 -3.93
C GLN A 61 -7.83 -11.56 -2.65
N ILE A 62 -6.58 -11.08 -2.76
CA ILE A 62 -5.75 -10.77 -1.58
C ILE A 62 -6.13 -9.46 -0.90
N VAL A 63 -6.98 -8.62 -1.50
CA VAL A 63 -7.52 -7.41 -0.86
C VAL A 63 -8.46 -7.81 0.28
N THR A 64 -8.27 -7.23 1.45
CA THR A 64 -9.07 -7.55 2.63
C THR A 64 -9.41 -6.30 3.45
N ARG A 65 -10.58 -6.35 4.12
CA ARG A 65 -10.99 -5.34 5.09
C ARG A 65 -10.92 -5.85 6.54
N LYS A 66 -10.23 -6.97 6.75
CA LYS A 66 -9.98 -7.47 8.10
C LYS A 66 -9.13 -6.45 8.86
N GLU A 67 -9.54 -6.14 10.08
CA GLU A 67 -8.81 -5.27 10.98
C GLU A 67 -7.54 -5.95 11.53
N ILE A 68 -7.56 -7.27 11.58
CA ILE A 68 -6.44 -8.09 12.04
C ILE A 68 -6.18 -9.16 10.98
N ILE A 69 -4.93 -9.30 10.60
CA ILE A 69 -4.44 -10.37 9.73
C ILE A 69 -3.28 -11.08 10.42
N ASP A 70 -3.19 -12.37 10.21
CA ASP A 70 -2.04 -13.17 10.60
C ASP A 70 -0.99 -13.16 9.50
N VAL A 71 0.27 -13.16 9.90
CA VAL A 71 1.42 -13.21 9.00
C VAL A 71 2.32 -14.39 9.34
N ILE A 72 3.10 -14.87 8.39
CA ILE A 72 4.04 -15.98 8.59
C ILE A 72 5.42 -15.41 8.86
N GLY A 73 5.97 -15.75 10.02
CA GLY A 73 7.31 -15.33 10.43
C GLY A 73 7.40 -13.86 10.85
N PRO A 74 8.57 -13.44 11.35
CA PRO A 74 8.76 -12.10 11.89
C PRO A 74 9.24 -11.07 10.86
N LYS A 75 9.63 -11.50 9.66
CA LYS A 75 10.20 -10.62 8.64
C LYS A 75 9.13 -10.11 7.68
N THR A 76 8.29 -9.24 8.19
CA THR A 76 7.18 -8.65 7.44
C THR A 76 7.24 -7.13 7.54
N SER A 77 6.71 -6.43 6.53
CA SER A 77 6.64 -4.97 6.52
C SER A 77 5.30 -4.45 7.03
N GLY A 78 5.31 -3.23 7.59
CA GLY A 78 4.11 -2.52 8.02
C GLY A 78 3.83 -1.30 7.14
N GLU A 79 4.11 -1.39 5.84
CA GLU A 79 4.03 -0.30 4.88
C GLU A 79 2.59 0.19 4.71
N ALA A 80 2.31 1.37 5.26
CA ALA A 80 1.07 2.08 4.97
C ALA A 80 1.18 2.78 3.61
N GLU A 81 0.12 2.69 2.81
CA GLU A 81 0.10 3.20 1.44
C GLU A 81 -1.21 3.91 1.12
N TYR A 82 -1.15 4.88 0.21
CA TYR A 82 -2.34 5.42 -0.41
C TYR A 82 -2.97 4.37 -1.33
N LEU A 83 -4.27 4.20 -1.21
CA LEU A 83 -5.05 3.39 -2.13
C LEU A 83 -5.85 4.28 -3.07
N ILE A 84 -5.81 3.95 -4.35
CA ILE A 84 -6.64 4.57 -5.37
C ILE A 84 -7.67 3.54 -5.82
N LEU A 85 -8.94 3.80 -5.48
CA LEU A 85 -10.06 3.02 -5.98
C LEU A 85 -10.64 3.71 -7.20
N CYS A 86 -10.63 3.02 -8.35
CA CYS A 86 -11.31 3.46 -9.56
C CYS A 86 -12.65 2.74 -9.68
N HIS A 87 -13.75 3.49 -9.65
CA HIS A 87 -15.10 2.96 -9.77
C HIS A 87 -15.96 3.89 -10.62
N GLU A 88 -16.58 3.35 -11.67
CA GLU A 88 -17.44 4.10 -12.62
C GLU A 88 -16.82 5.40 -13.14
N GLY A 89 -15.52 5.36 -13.45
CA GLY A 89 -14.78 6.51 -13.99
C GLY A 89 -14.41 7.59 -12.98
N LYS A 90 -14.68 7.36 -11.69
CA LYS A 90 -14.25 8.21 -10.58
C LYS A 90 -13.11 7.59 -9.80
N PHE A 91 -12.31 8.44 -9.17
CA PHE A 91 -11.22 8.03 -8.29
C PHE A 91 -11.52 8.39 -6.84
N TYR A 92 -11.16 7.50 -5.96
CA TYR A 92 -11.29 7.69 -4.52
C TYR A 92 -9.99 7.32 -3.84
N ILE A 93 -9.63 8.07 -2.81
CA ILE A 93 -8.40 7.87 -2.05
C ILE A 93 -8.73 7.25 -0.69
N GLY A 94 -8.09 6.16 -0.39
CA GLY A 94 -8.12 5.50 0.92
C GLY A 94 -6.72 5.21 1.44
N ILE A 95 -6.66 4.45 2.50
CA ILE A 95 -5.41 3.96 3.08
C ILE A 95 -5.42 2.42 3.09
N GLY A 96 -4.26 1.84 2.90
CA GLY A 96 -4.05 0.40 3.02
C GLY A 96 -2.64 0.07 3.43
N SER A 97 -2.30 -1.19 3.32
CA SER A 97 -0.95 -1.68 3.56
C SER A 97 -0.46 -2.49 2.37
N ASP A 98 0.71 -2.12 1.86
CA ASP A 98 1.48 -2.97 0.95
C ASP A 98 2.31 -3.97 1.77
N HIS A 99 1.63 -4.68 2.66
CA HIS A 99 2.25 -5.71 3.46
C HIS A 99 3.06 -6.68 2.60
N THR A 100 4.33 -6.85 2.92
CA THR A 100 5.31 -7.57 2.11
C THR A 100 6.10 -8.54 2.99
N ASP A 101 6.26 -9.77 2.54
CA ASP A 101 7.18 -10.75 3.14
C ASP A 101 8.60 -10.44 2.67
N ARG A 102 9.48 -10.03 3.59
CA ARG A 102 10.85 -9.62 3.29
C ARG A 102 11.77 -10.76 2.87
N GLU A 103 11.52 -11.99 3.34
CA GLU A 103 12.28 -13.16 2.90
C GLU A 103 11.94 -13.54 1.45
N MET A 104 10.66 -13.46 1.12
CA MET A 104 10.22 -13.68 -0.26
C MET A 104 10.65 -12.53 -1.17
N GLU A 105 10.72 -11.31 -0.69
CA GLU A 105 11.16 -10.15 -1.47
C GLU A 105 12.58 -10.30 -1.99
N ALA A 106 13.48 -10.88 -1.18
CA ALA A 106 14.84 -11.23 -1.62
C ALA A 106 14.87 -12.23 -2.79
N VAL A 107 13.80 -13.02 -2.96
CA VAL A 107 13.66 -13.95 -4.08
C VAL A 107 12.96 -13.32 -5.27
N SER A 108 11.88 -12.59 -5.02
CA SER A 108 11.08 -11.93 -6.05
C SER A 108 10.15 -10.89 -5.43
N ILE A 109 10.35 -9.63 -5.76
CA ILE A 109 9.51 -8.51 -5.31
C ILE A 109 8.04 -8.75 -5.67
N HIS A 110 7.72 -9.15 -6.90
CA HIS A 110 6.34 -9.38 -7.32
C HIS A 110 5.68 -10.51 -6.50
N LYS A 111 6.39 -11.62 -6.28
CA LYS A 111 5.84 -12.74 -5.51
C LYS A 111 5.64 -12.37 -4.04
N SER A 112 6.53 -11.60 -3.45
CA SER A 112 6.41 -11.15 -2.06
C SER A 112 5.15 -10.32 -1.82
N LYS A 113 4.75 -9.53 -2.83
CA LYS A 113 3.51 -8.76 -2.77
C LYS A 113 2.27 -9.64 -2.95
N GLN A 114 2.35 -10.63 -3.85
CA GLN A 114 1.24 -11.55 -4.13
C GLN A 114 0.91 -12.49 -2.97
N VAL A 115 1.88 -12.95 -2.21
CA VAL A 115 1.65 -13.92 -1.11
C VAL A 115 1.08 -13.29 0.14
N CYS A 116 1.06 -11.98 0.23
CA CYS A 116 0.61 -11.22 1.39
C CYS A 116 -0.78 -10.62 1.16
N LEU A 117 -1.66 -10.72 2.17
CA LEU A 117 -2.93 -10.00 2.15
C LEU A 117 -2.68 -8.49 2.09
N LYS A 118 -3.57 -7.77 1.41
CA LYS A 118 -3.53 -6.31 1.28
C LYS A 118 -4.72 -5.69 2.03
N PRO A 119 -4.52 -5.34 3.31
CA PRO A 119 -5.55 -4.65 4.07
C PRO A 119 -5.87 -3.29 3.45
N CYS A 120 -7.15 -2.95 3.43
CA CYS A 120 -7.62 -1.65 2.95
C CYS A 120 -8.67 -1.04 3.89
N SER A 121 -8.72 0.28 3.94
CA SER A 121 -9.72 1.02 4.69
C SER A 121 -11.13 0.77 4.16
N VAL A 122 -12.12 1.00 5.01
CA VAL A 122 -13.54 1.01 4.62
C VAL A 122 -13.95 2.36 4.07
N GLU A 123 -13.31 3.43 4.56
CA GLU A 123 -13.60 4.81 4.16
C GLU A 123 -12.59 5.30 3.12
N PHE A 124 -13.13 5.94 2.09
CA PHE A 124 -12.39 6.59 1.02
C PHE A 124 -12.91 8.01 0.83
N TRP A 125 -12.06 8.90 0.37
CA TRP A 125 -12.41 10.29 0.03
C TRP A 125 -12.50 10.46 -1.48
N ASP A 126 -13.41 11.32 -1.93
CA ASP A 126 -13.45 11.70 -3.34
C ASP A 126 -12.12 12.38 -3.71
N TYR A 127 -11.47 11.86 -4.76
CA TYR A 127 -10.17 12.33 -5.20
C TYR A 127 -10.18 13.82 -5.55
N GLU A 128 -11.22 14.30 -6.25
CA GLU A 128 -11.31 15.69 -6.67
C GLU A 128 -11.39 16.67 -5.49
N GLU A 129 -11.88 16.21 -4.35
CA GLU A 129 -11.96 17.03 -3.14
C GLU A 129 -10.67 17.05 -2.31
N VAL A 130 -9.79 16.05 -2.47
CA VAL A 130 -8.60 15.89 -1.63
C VAL A 130 -7.27 16.00 -2.37
N LYS A 131 -7.27 15.98 -3.70
CA LYS A 131 -6.06 15.96 -4.52
C LYS A 131 -5.07 17.07 -4.22
N ASP A 132 -5.55 18.27 -3.92
CA ASP A 132 -4.71 19.43 -3.60
C ASP A 132 -4.06 19.35 -2.20
N HIS A 133 -4.57 18.44 -1.36
CA HIS A 133 -4.06 18.19 -0.01
C HIS A 133 -3.09 16.99 0.05
N LEU A 134 -3.06 16.14 -0.96
CA LEU A 134 -2.22 14.94 -0.99
C LEU A 134 -0.74 15.22 -0.67
N PRO A 135 -0.11 16.33 -1.14
CA PRO A 135 1.29 16.62 -0.80
C PRO A 135 1.54 16.92 0.68
N GLN A 136 0.48 17.20 1.44
CA GLN A 136 0.54 17.56 2.87
C GLN A 136 0.17 16.40 3.78
N LEU A 137 -0.37 15.32 3.22
CA LEU A 137 -0.72 14.14 3.99
C LEU A 137 0.55 13.37 4.39
N ARG A 138 0.46 12.72 5.54
CA ARG A 138 1.51 11.86 6.08
C ARG A 138 0.98 10.45 6.22
N LEU A 139 1.80 9.49 5.84
CA LEU A 139 1.55 8.07 6.11
C LEU A 139 2.32 7.70 7.38
N ILE A 140 1.61 7.16 8.35
CA ILE A 140 2.18 6.75 9.63
C ILE A 140 1.81 5.29 9.86
N SER A 141 2.80 4.49 10.21
CA SER A 141 2.60 3.14 10.72
C SER A 141 3.53 2.87 11.89
N THR A 142 3.07 2.03 12.80
CA THR A 142 3.83 1.63 13.99
C THR A 142 3.95 0.12 14.04
N GLN A 143 4.98 -0.36 14.72
CA GLN A 143 5.14 -1.76 15.03
C GLN A 143 5.34 -1.94 16.54
N VAL A 144 4.94 -3.11 17.05
CA VAL A 144 5.16 -3.48 18.44
C VAL A 144 6.27 -4.52 18.48
N VAL A 145 7.40 -4.17 19.10
CA VAL A 145 8.53 -5.07 19.29
C VAL A 145 8.81 -5.20 20.78
N ASP A 146 8.80 -6.41 21.29
CA ASP A 146 8.99 -6.70 22.72
C ASP A 146 8.04 -5.89 23.63
N GLY A 147 6.79 -5.73 23.18
CA GLY A 147 5.76 -4.99 23.90
C GLY A 147 5.91 -3.46 23.86
N LYS A 148 6.83 -2.93 23.05
CA LYS A 148 7.02 -1.49 22.86
C LYS A 148 6.57 -1.09 21.47
N GLU A 149 5.80 -0.02 21.40
CA GLU A 149 5.39 0.62 20.16
C GLU A 149 6.54 1.50 19.64
N ILE A 150 6.91 1.29 18.39
CA ILE A 150 7.93 2.08 17.69
C ILE A 150 7.41 2.51 16.32
N ASP A 151 7.82 3.70 15.87
CA ASP A 151 7.49 4.18 14.54
C ASP A 151 8.17 3.28 13.49
N TYR A 152 7.37 2.77 12.55
CA TYR A 152 7.86 2.05 11.39
C TYR A 152 7.94 2.99 10.18
N GLN A 153 6.93 3.82 10.01
CA GLN A 153 6.83 4.78 8.91
C GLN A 153 6.23 6.08 9.44
N ASN A 154 6.81 7.21 9.04
CA ASN A 154 6.36 8.52 9.47
C ASN A 154 6.78 9.59 8.44
N GLY A 155 6.07 9.70 7.30
CA GLY A 155 6.43 10.59 6.21
C GLY A 155 5.30 11.01 5.30
#